data_df00697f242310597b17e62469f4c5d4
#
_entry.id   df00697f242310597b17e62469f4c5d4
#
_cell.length_a   1.000
_cell.length_b   1.000
_cell.length_c   1.000
_cell.angle_alpha   90.00
_cell.angle_beta   90.00
_cell.angle_gamma   90.00
#
_symmetry.space_group_name_H-M   'P 1'
#
loop_
_entity.id
_entity.type
_entity.pdbx_description
1 polymer ?
#
loop_
_entity_poly.entity_id
_entity_poly.type
_entity_poly.pdbx_seq_one_letter_code
_entity_poly.pdbx_strand_id
1 'polypeptide(L)'
;RDLEANAINMKPEDKEIYHVSGVMMGNLLTEYVAISADLWEQMGVSREGALKALLPMMKQVTRNLETAGIPGAIAGPYVRGDIGTVEKHINVLLQKRN
;
A
#
# COMPACT_ATOMS: atom_id res chain seq x y z
N ARG A 1 -14.60 -11.05 -6.73
CA ARG A 1 -13.48 -11.24 -5.82
C ARG A 1 -13.52 -12.59 -5.14
N ASP A 2 -14.63 -12.87 -4.44
CA ASP A 2 -14.79 -14.17 -3.83
C ASP A 2 -14.82 -15.28 -4.86
N LEU A 3 -15.34 -14.98 -6.04
CA LEU A 3 -15.34 -15.93 -7.13
C LEU A 3 -13.94 -16.30 -7.57
N GLU A 4 -13.06 -15.30 -7.60
CA GLU A 4 -11.67 -15.56 -7.97
C GLU A 4 -10.99 -16.45 -6.95
N ALA A 5 -11.22 -16.14 -5.67
CA ALA A 5 -10.62 -16.94 -4.61
C ALA A 5 -11.13 -18.37 -4.66
N ASN A 6 -12.41 -18.55 -4.96
CA ASN A 6 -12.99 -19.88 -5.06
C ASN A 6 -12.47 -20.66 -6.24
N ALA A 7 -12.04 -19.95 -7.29
CA ALA A 7 -11.52 -20.61 -8.49
C ALA A 7 -10.08 -21.07 -8.31
N ILE A 8 -9.39 -20.56 -7.30
CA ILE A 8 -8.03 -20.96 -7.02
C ILE A 8 -8.01 -22.26 -6.22
N ASN A 9 -7.24 -23.20 -6.73
CA ASN A 9 -7.16 -24.52 -6.12
C ASN A 9 -6.11 -24.49 -5.01
N MET A 10 -6.56 -24.22 -3.79
CA MET A 10 -5.64 -24.10 -2.66
C MET A 10 -5.54 -25.41 -1.88
N LYS A 11 -4.32 -25.79 -1.56
CA LYS A 11 -4.07 -26.90 -0.68
C LYS A 11 -4.20 -26.46 0.76
N PRO A 12 -4.41 -27.41 1.69
CA PRO A 12 -4.52 -27.03 3.11
C PRO A 12 -3.31 -26.25 3.61
N GLU A 13 -2.11 -26.58 3.14
CA GLU A 13 -0.91 -25.89 3.59
C GLU A 13 -0.81 -24.49 3.02
N ASP A 14 -1.61 -24.16 2.01
CA ASP A 14 -1.61 -22.82 1.42
C ASP A 14 -2.45 -21.83 2.20
N LYS A 15 -3.22 -22.32 3.18
CA LYS A 15 -4.13 -21.46 3.92
C LYS A 15 -3.43 -20.38 4.71
N GLU A 16 -2.26 -20.71 5.26
CA GLU A 16 -1.49 -19.72 6.01
C GLU A 16 -1.01 -18.60 5.11
N ILE A 17 -0.54 -18.96 3.93
CA ILE A 17 -0.07 -17.97 2.98
C ILE A 17 -1.22 -17.08 2.54
N TYR A 18 -2.37 -17.69 2.26
CA TYR A 18 -3.55 -16.93 1.88
C TYR A 18 -3.95 -15.97 2.99
N HIS A 19 -3.95 -16.45 4.23
CA HIS A 19 -4.34 -15.62 5.36
C HIS A 19 -3.40 -14.45 5.54
N VAL A 20 -2.09 -14.70 5.44
CA VAL A 20 -1.09 -13.63 5.59
C VAL A 20 -1.29 -12.56 4.52
N SER A 21 -1.53 -12.97 3.27
CA SER A 21 -1.71 -11.99 2.21
C SER A 21 -2.98 -11.17 2.44
N GLY A 22 -4.02 -11.78 3.01
CA GLY A 22 -5.23 -11.04 3.36
C GLY A 22 -4.98 -10.03 4.46
N VAL A 23 -4.18 -10.42 5.46
CA VAL A 23 -3.81 -9.50 6.53
C VAL A 23 -3.03 -8.32 5.97
N MET A 24 -2.12 -8.59 5.03
CA MET A 24 -1.35 -7.52 4.41
C MET A 24 -2.26 -6.53 3.69
N MET A 25 -3.24 -7.03 2.97
CA MET A 25 -4.14 -6.14 2.22
C MET A 25 -5.12 -5.40 3.12
N GLY A 26 -5.51 -6.00 4.23
CA GLY A 26 -6.45 -5.36 5.13
C GLY A 26 -5.76 -4.56 6.21
N ASN A 27 -5.09 -5.27 7.11
CA ASN A 27 -4.56 -4.65 8.32
C ASN A 27 -3.31 -3.83 8.06
N LEU A 28 -2.35 -4.38 7.34
CA LEU A 28 -1.09 -3.65 7.11
C LEU A 28 -1.30 -2.47 6.19
N LEU A 29 -2.15 -2.62 5.18
CA LEU A 29 -2.45 -1.50 4.32
C LEU A 29 -3.11 -0.37 5.11
N THR A 30 -4.04 -0.72 5.99
CA THR A 30 -4.70 0.26 6.84
C THR A 30 -3.68 0.99 7.73
N GLU A 31 -2.73 0.24 8.30
CA GLU A 31 -1.68 0.84 9.10
C GLU A 31 -0.83 1.79 8.27
N TYR A 32 -0.54 1.39 7.05
CA TYR A 32 0.26 2.24 6.17
C TYR A 32 -0.45 3.55 5.88
N VAL A 33 -1.76 3.48 5.66
CA VAL A 33 -2.55 4.69 5.44
C VAL A 33 -2.55 5.56 6.68
N ALA A 34 -2.62 4.96 7.86
CA ALA A 34 -2.59 5.71 9.11
C ALA A 34 -1.26 6.45 9.26
N ILE A 35 -0.16 5.80 8.91
CA ILE A 35 1.16 6.45 8.95
C ILE A 35 1.19 7.63 7.98
N SER A 36 0.65 7.43 6.79
CA SER A 36 0.60 8.52 5.81
C SER A 36 -0.21 9.69 6.31
N ALA A 37 -1.33 9.41 6.97
CA ALA A 37 -2.17 10.47 7.52
C ALA A 37 -1.43 11.24 8.62
N ASP A 38 -0.62 10.52 9.42
CA ASP A 38 0.19 11.18 10.43
C ASP A 38 1.12 12.21 9.82
N LEU A 39 1.70 11.88 8.66
CA LEU A 39 2.58 12.82 7.98
C LEU A 39 1.83 14.08 7.57
N TRP A 40 0.59 13.94 7.12
CA TRP A 40 -0.21 15.09 6.76
C TRP A 40 -0.52 15.96 7.97
N GLU A 41 -0.68 15.35 9.14
CA GLU A 41 -0.90 16.13 10.37
C GLU A 41 0.30 17.01 10.68
N GLN A 42 1.49 16.60 10.27
CA GLN A 42 2.67 17.44 10.42
C GLN A 42 2.56 18.72 9.61
N MET A 43 1.75 18.72 8.56
CA MET A 43 1.51 19.91 7.75
C MET A 43 0.30 20.70 8.21
N GLY A 44 -0.30 20.31 9.32
CA GLY A 44 -1.47 21.01 9.83
C GLY A 44 -2.78 20.54 9.23
N VAL A 45 -2.78 19.42 8.51
CA VAL A 45 -3.99 18.86 7.94
C VAL A 45 -4.57 17.83 8.91
N SER A 46 -5.86 17.92 9.17
CA SER A 46 -6.49 16.96 10.08
C SER A 46 -6.42 15.56 9.50
N ARG A 47 -6.51 14.57 10.39
CA ARG A 47 -6.51 13.17 9.94
C ARG A 47 -7.64 12.91 8.96
N GLU A 48 -8.79 13.50 9.21
CA GLU A 48 -9.94 13.35 8.33
C GLU A 48 -9.66 13.94 6.95
N GLY A 49 -9.07 15.13 6.91
CA GLY A 49 -8.71 15.76 5.65
C GLY A 49 -7.64 14.97 4.90
N ALA A 50 -6.68 14.44 5.65
CA ALA A 50 -5.64 13.62 5.05
C ALA A 50 -6.24 12.39 4.39
N LEU A 51 -7.18 11.74 5.05
CA LEU A 51 -7.81 10.55 4.49
C LEU A 51 -8.56 10.89 3.20
N LYS A 52 -9.26 12.01 3.18
CA LYS A 52 -9.96 12.43 1.98
C LYS A 52 -9.02 12.64 0.80
N ALA A 53 -7.81 13.11 1.08
CA ALA A 53 -6.81 13.32 0.04
C ALA A 53 -6.16 12.02 -0.40
N LEU A 54 -5.94 11.10 0.54
CA LEU A 54 -5.21 9.87 0.25
C LEU A 54 -6.06 8.82 -0.46
N LEU A 55 -7.37 8.79 -0.18
CA LEU A 55 -8.23 7.77 -0.77
C LEU A 55 -8.25 7.80 -2.30
N PRO A 56 -8.38 8.97 -2.95
CA PRO A 56 -8.32 8.99 -4.41
C PRO A 56 -6.99 8.46 -4.95
N MET A 57 -5.89 8.72 -4.23
CA MET A 57 -4.60 8.19 -4.64
C MET A 57 -4.59 6.67 -4.58
N MET A 58 -5.18 6.11 -3.53
CA MET A 58 -5.25 4.67 -3.39
C MET A 58 -6.10 4.05 -4.48
N LYS A 59 -7.20 4.71 -4.82
CA LYS A 59 -8.06 4.23 -5.90
C LYS A 59 -7.31 4.23 -7.23
N GLN A 60 -6.46 5.23 -7.44
CA GLN A 60 -5.67 5.27 -8.67
C GLN A 60 -4.66 4.13 -8.69
N VAL A 61 -4.05 3.84 -7.55
CA VAL A 61 -3.12 2.72 -7.47
C VAL A 61 -3.84 1.42 -7.81
N THR A 62 -5.04 1.25 -7.29
CA THR A 62 -5.84 0.06 -7.58
C THR A 62 -6.11 -0.05 -9.08
N ARG A 63 -6.51 1.05 -9.70
CA ARG A 63 -6.79 1.04 -11.13
C ARG A 63 -5.55 0.71 -11.95
N ASN A 64 -4.41 1.25 -11.52
CA ASN A 64 -3.16 0.96 -12.21
C ASN A 64 -2.81 -0.51 -12.15
N LEU A 65 -3.03 -1.12 -10.98
CA LEU A 65 -2.79 -2.54 -10.82
C LEU A 65 -3.72 -3.37 -11.70
N GLU A 66 -4.97 -2.95 -11.79
CA GLU A 66 -5.94 -3.65 -12.63
C GLU A 66 -5.57 -3.57 -14.11
N THR A 67 -5.04 -2.44 -14.52
CA THR A 67 -4.74 -2.20 -15.93
C THR A 67 -3.40 -2.79 -16.36
N ALA A 68 -2.37 -2.54 -15.55
CA ALA A 68 -1.00 -2.87 -15.95
C ALA A 68 -0.42 -4.07 -15.21
N GLY A 69 -1.04 -4.48 -14.11
CA GLY A 69 -0.50 -5.57 -13.32
C GLY A 69 0.80 -5.20 -12.64
N ILE A 70 1.46 -6.20 -12.12
CA ILE A 70 2.78 -6.04 -11.51
C ILE A 70 3.77 -6.68 -12.47
N PRO A 71 4.89 -6.03 -12.80
CA PRO A 71 5.43 -4.79 -12.25
C PRO A 71 4.99 -3.54 -12.99
N GLY A 72 4.13 -3.64 -13.99
CA GLY A 72 3.77 -2.51 -14.82
C GLY A 72 3.20 -1.33 -14.03
N ALA A 73 2.43 -1.61 -12.96
CA ALA A 73 1.82 -0.57 -12.17
C ALA A 73 2.82 0.12 -11.24
N ILE A 74 3.94 -0.52 -10.95
CA ILE A 74 4.96 0.08 -10.10
C ILE A 74 5.80 1.01 -10.95
N ALA A 75 5.76 2.29 -10.61
CA ALA A 75 6.43 3.31 -11.42
C ALA A 75 7.49 4.02 -10.60
N GLY A 76 8.35 4.75 -11.30
CA GLY A 76 9.34 5.59 -10.66
C GLY A 76 10.51 4.82 -10.10
N PRO A 77 11.06 5.28 -8.98
CA PRO A 77 12.34 4.77 -8.50
C PRO A 77 12.33 3.30 -8.11
N TYR A 78 11.19 2.80 -7.66
CA TYR A 78 11.14 1.41 -7.19
C TYR A 78 11.33 0.43 -8.32
N VAL A 79 10.75 0.73 -9.48
CA VAL A 79 10.87 -0.13 -10.64
C VAL A 79 12.32 -0.18 -11.13
N ARG A 80 12.97 0.95 -11.06
CA ARG A 80 14.35 1.06 -11.57
C ARG A 80 15.39 0.70 -10.52
N GLY A 81 14.95 0.35 -9.31
CA GLY A 81 15.89 0.03 -8.27
C GLY A 81 16.66 1.22 -7.74
N ASP A 82 16.01 2.39 -7.76
CA ASP A 82 16.64 3.61 -7.27
C ASP A 82 16.70 3.57 -5.74
N ILE A 83 17.75 2.95 -5.22
CA ILE A 83 17.90 2.74 -3.79
C ILE A 83 18.01 4.07 -3.05
N GLY A 84 18.67 5.05 -3.65
CA GLY A 84 18.80 6.35 -3.03
C GLY A 84 17.47 7.03 -2.77
N THR A 85 16.56 6.97 -3.74
CA THR A 85 15.23 7.55 -3.56
C THR A 85 14.43 6.78 -2.52
N VAL A 86 14.53 5.45 -2.53
CA VAL A 86 13.84 4.64 -1.54
C VAL A 86 14.33 4.99 -0.14
N GLU A 87 15.64 5.12 0.03
CA GLU A 87 16.20 5.50 1.31
C GLU A 87 15.70 6.85 1.78
N LYS A 88 15.60 7.80 0.85
CA LYS A 88 15.06 9.12 1.19
C LYS A 88 13.64 9.02 1.71
N HIS A 89 12.82 8.21 1.07
CA HIS A 89 11.44 8.03 1.51
C HIS A 89 11.39 7.42 2.89
N ILE A 90 12.22 6.41 3.14
CA ILE A 90 12.26 5.77 4.44
C ILE A 90 12.71 6.76 5.50
N ASN A 91 13.73 7.56 5.20
CA ASN A 91 14.24 8.54 6.17
C ASN A 91 13.19 9.59 6.53
N VAL A 92 12.42 10.04 5.52
CA VAL A 92 11.34 10.99 5.78
C VAL A 92 10.33 10.38 6.75
N LEU A 93 9.95 9.13 6.52
CA LEU A 93 9.02 8.45 7.40
C LEU A 93 9.54 8.36 8.82
N LEU A 94 10.81 7.97 8.96
CA LEU A 94 11.41 7.83 10.29
C LEU A 94 11.48 9.16 11.02
N GLN A 95 11.90 10.21 10.32
CA GLN A 95 12.02 11.53 10.94
C GLN A 95 10.67 12.08 11.37
N LYS A 96 9.65 11.91 10.53
CA LYS A 96 8.33 12.44 10.83
C LYS A 96 7.65 11.68 11.94
N ARG A 97 7.96 10.39 12.09
CA ARG A 97 7.38 9.59 13.15
C ARG A 97 8.01 9.86 14.51
N ASN A 98 9.24 10.30 14.53
CA ASN A 98 9.93 10.63 15.76
C ASN A 98 9.63 12.05 16.19
#